data_475c064232ad300dc281fcb023f1eb65
#
_entry.id   475c064232ad300dc281fcb023f1eb65
#
_cell.length_a   1.000
_cell.length_b   1.000
_cell.length_c   1.000
_cell.angle_alpha   90.00
_cell.angle_beta   90.00
_cell.angle_gamma   90.00
#
_symmetry.space_group_name_H-M   'P 1'
#
loop_
_entity.id
_entity.type
_entity.pdbx_description
1 polymer ?
#
loop_
_entity_poly.entity_id
_entity_poly.type
_entity_poly.pdbx_seq_one_letter_code
_entity_poly.pdbx_strand_id
1 'polypeptide(L)'
;MTPKSHLSQIAASLHLDACGACSASLDSTLKEQLRNAGPIPFAPSSLAERLDPSALLRDARSFFVILFPYRPAREEEGNIALYARPMDYHKVIHRYLQKIIETARPSYPGEQFLPLVDTSPMVDRWLAYAAGLGFFGRNHCLIHPTYGSFVTIGSILTTLSLTPDQPLTLDCG
;
A
#
# COMPACT_ATOMS: atom_id res chain seq x y z
N MET A 1 9.61 20.75 -7.04
CA MET A 1 8.74 19.78 -6.34
C MET A 1 9.16 18.38 -6.77
N THR A 2 9.39 17.47 -5.82
CA THR A 2 9.75 16.08 -6.16
C THR A 2 8.52 15.30 -6.64
N PRO A 3 8.69 14.24 -7.47
CA PRO A 3 7.55 13.41 -7.88
C PRO A 3 6.74 12.85 -6.70
N LYS A 4 7.41 12.42 -5.63
CA LYS A 4 6.75 11.95 -4.41
C LYS A 4 5.90 13.06 -3.77
N SER A 5 6.45 14.26 -3.57
CA SER A 5 5.70 15.38 -2.97
C SER A 5 4.49 15.79 -3.82
N HIS A 6 4.58 15.68 -5.15
CA HIS A 6 3.44 15.93 -6.03
C HIS A 6 2.33 14.89 -5.83
N LEU A 7 2.67 13.59 -5.83
CA LEU A 7 1.68 12.53 -5.56
C LEU A 7 1.05 12.69 -4.17
N SER A 8 1.85 13.05 -3.15
CA SER A 8 1.34 13.31 -1.80
C SER A 8 0.38 14.50 -1.75
N GLN A 9 0.64 15.57 -2.49
CA GLN A 9 -0.29 16.70 -2.59
C GLN A 9 -1.61 16.33 -3.28
N ILE A 10 -1.55 15.51 -4.33
CA ILE A 10 -2.76 14.99 -4.98
C ILE A 10 -3.55 14.13 -3.99
N ALA A 11 -2.89 13.22 -3.27
CA ALA A 11 -3.54 12.39 -2.25
C ALA A 11 -4.19 13.24 -1.15
N ALA A 12 -3.46 14.24 -0.61
CA ALA A 12 -3.96 15.17 0.40
C ALA A 12 -5.19 15.96 -0.08
N SER A 13 -5.24 16.36 -1.36
CA SER A 13 -6.42 17.02 -1.94
C SER A 13 -7.67 16.13 -1.96
N LEU A 14 -7.48 14.82 -1.80
CA LEU A 14 -8.53 13.80 -1.66
C LEU A 14 -8.72 13.36 -0.21
N HIS A 15 -8.16 14.09 0.76
CA HIS A 15 -8.18 13.76 2.20
C HIS A 15 -7.49 12.44 2.55
N LEU A 16 -6.43 12.07 1.80
CA LEU A 16 -5.61 10.88 2.01
C LEU A 16 -4.20 11.31 2.45
N ASP A 17 -4.07 11.62 3.74
CA ASP A 17 -2.83 12.17 4.29
C ASP A 17 -1.79 11.11 4.67
N ALA A 18 -2.23 9.87 4.96
CA ALA A 18 -1.35 8.77 5.28
C ALA A 18 -0.83 8.09 4.01
N CYS A 19 0.20 8.67 3.40
CA CYS A 19 0.83 8.15 2.20
C CYS A 19 2.36 8.20 2.29
N GLY A 20 3.02 7.27 1.62
CA GLY A 20 4.47 7.17 1.58
C GLY A 20 4.94 6.42 0.34
N ALA A 21 6.25 6.28 0.19
CA ALA A 21 6.85 5.59 -0.96
C ALA A 21 7.89 4.58 -0.52
N CYS A 22 8.00 3.48 -1.24
CA CYS A 22 9.09 2.52 -1.11
C CYS A 22 9.59 2.04 -2.47
N SER A 23 10.78 1.42 -2.48
CA SER A 23 11.37 0.87 -3.69
C SER A 23 10.58 -0.32 -4.23
N ALA A 24 10.49 -0.45 -5.55
CA ALA A 24 10.04 -1.68 -6.19
C ALA A 24 11.07 -2.83 -6.09
N SER A 25 12.32 -2.52 -5.76
CA SER A 25 13.31 -3.55 -5.39
C SER A 25 13.00 -4.03 -3.97
N LEU A 26 12.30 -5.15 -3.86
CA LEU A 26 11.91 -5.72 -2.57
C LEU A 26 13.14 -6.08 -1.73
N ASP A 27 13.03 -5.81 -0.44
CA ASP A 27 14.04 -6.10 0.57
C ASP A 27 14.38 -7.59 0.64
N SER A 28 15.66 -7.91 0.92
CA SER A 28 16.15 -9.28 1.03
C SER A 28 15.48 -10.06 2.18
N THR A 29 15.16 -9.38 3.28
CA THR A 29 14.49 -9.97 4.44
C THR A 29 13.07 -10.42 4.08
N LEU A 30 12.30 -9.61 3.34
CA LEU A 30 10.99 -10.02 2.85
C LEU A 30 11.10 -11.23 1.92
N LYS A 31 12.07 -11.19 1.00
CA LYS A 31 12.30 -12.30 0.04
C LYS A 31 12.61 -13.61 0.78
N GLU A 32 13.44 -13.56 1.81
CA GLU A 32 13.78 -14.71 2.62
C GLU A 32 12.59 -15.22 3.42
N GLN A 33 11.84 -14.34 4.08
CA GLN A 33 10.63 -14.71 4.81
C GLN A 33 9.60 -15.38 3.92
N LEU A 34 9.35 -14.85 2.73
CA LEU A 34 8.41 -15.45 1.77
C LEU A 34 8.87 -16.83 1.28
N ARG A 35 10.18 -17.02 1.05
CA ARG A 35 10.72 -18.34 0.67
C ARG A 35 10.58 -19.35 1.81
N ASN A 36 10.83 -18.93 3.05
CA ASN A 36 10.77 -19.79 4.24
C ASN A 36 9.33 -20.11 4.68
N ALA A 37 8.36 -19.25 4.36
CA ALA A 37 6.95 -19.48 4.68
C ALA A 37 6.33 -20.64 3.90
N GLY A 38 6.95 -21.05 2.78
CA GLY A 38 6.40 -22.10 1.92
C GLY A 38 5.10 -21.69 1.20
N PRO A 39 4.35 -22.67 0.66
CA PRO A 39 3.07 -22.40 0.00
C PRO A 39 2.06 -21.82 1.02
N ILE A 40 1.52 -20.65 0.72
CA ILE A 40 0.52 -20.01 1.57
C ILE A 40 -0.85 -20.31 0.95
N PRO A 41 -1.74 -21.09 1.64
CA PRO A 41 -3.10 -21.30 1.20
C PRO A 41 -3.80 -19.94 1.01
N PHE A 42 -4.56 -19.79 -0.04
CA PHE A 42 -5.30 -18.55 -0.39
C PHE A 42 -4.42 -17.37 -0.85
N ALA A 43 -3.11 -17.54 -0.99
CA ALA A 43 -2.29 -16.51 -1.65
C ALA A 43 -2.65 -16.48 -3.15
N PRO A 44 -2.87 -15.30 -3.72
CA PRO A 44 -3.41 -15.18 -5.09
C PRO A 44 -2.42 -15.57 -6.19
N SER A 45 -1.13 -15.82 -5.87
CA SER A 45 -0.07 -15.93 -6.87
C SER A 45 1.07 -16.84 -6.45
N SER A 46 1.87 -17.25 -7.43
CA SER A 46 3.11 -17.98 -7.18
C SER A 46 4.11 -17.15 -6.38
N LEU A 47 5.02 -17.82 -5.69
CA LEU A 47 6.10 -17.14 -4.97
C LEU A 47 6.94 -16.23 -5.89
N ALA A 48 7.16 -16.66 -7.14
CA ALA A 48 7.91 -15.85 -8.11
C ALA A 48 7.24 -14.51 -8.39
N GLU A 49 5.92 -14.49 -8.60
CA GLU A 49 5.16 -13.25 -8.81
C GLU A 49 5.15 -12.35 -7.57
N ARG A 50 5.17 -12.94 -6.38
CA ARG A 50 5.23 -12.20 -5.11
C ARG A 50 6.59 -11.55 -4.84
N LEU A 51 7.64 -12.07 -5.45
CA LEU A 51 9.03 -11.59 -5.28
C LEU A 51 9.46 -10.58 -6.33
N ASP A 52 8.71 -10.45 -7.41
CA ASP A 52 9.11 -9.64 -8.57
C ASP A 52 7.99 -8.68 -9.02
N PRO A 53 8.02 -7.43 -8.55
CA PRO A 53 7.09 -6.40 -9.03
C PRO A 53 7.17 -6.13 -10.54
N SER A 54 8.32 -6.45 -11.19
CA SER A 54 8.47 -6.25 -12.64
C SER A 54 7.60 -7.19 -13.47
N ALA A 55 7.13 -8.29 -12.88
CA ALA A 55 6.13 -9.18 -13.48
C ALA A 55 4.76 -8.51 -13.64
N LEU A 56 4.45 -7.50 -12.79
CA LEU A 56 3.21 -6.72 -12.86
C LEU A 56 3.36 -5.49 -13.76
N LEU A 57 4.49 -4.82 -13.64
CA LEU A 57 4.79 -3.61 -14.40
C LEU A 57 6.28 -3.63 -14.77
N ARG A 58 6.56 -3.81 -16.06
CA ARG A 58 7.93 -3.75 -16.57
C ARG A 58 8.58 -2.42 -16.23
N ASP A 59 9.86 -2.46 -15.86
CA ASP A 59 10.66 -1.29 -15.47
C ASP A 59 10.10 -0.54 -14.22
N ALA A 60 9.31 -1.20 -13.40
CA ALA A 60 8.81 -0.64 -12.14
C ALA A 60 9.98 -0.24 -11.22
N ARG A 61 9.89 0.96 -10.63
CA ARG A 61 10.92 1.54 -9.76
C ARG A 61 10.45 1.79 -8.34
N SER A 62 9.17 2.11 -8.18
CA SER A 62 8.66 2.53 -6.87
C SER A 62 7.21 2.11 -6.67
N PHE A 63 6.84 1.96 -5.40
CA PHE A 63 5.45 1.97 -4.94
C PHE A 63 5.15 3.30 -4.25
N PHE A 64 4.02 3.90 -4.56
CA PHE A 64 3.37 4.93 -3.76
C PHE A 64 2.24 4.28 -2.99
N VAL A 65 2.34 4.26 -1.66
CA VAL A 65 1.44 3.51 -0.77
C VAL A 65 0.56 4.48 0.00
N ILE A 66 -0.71 4.12 0.17
CA ILE A 66 -1.71 4.98 0.81
C ILE A 66 -2.53 4.12 1.78
N LEU A 67 -2.74 4.63 2.98
CA LEU A 67 -3.65 4.03 3.96
C LEU A 67 -5.03 4.69 3.86
N PHE A 68 -6.05 3.85 3.96
CA PHE A 68 -7.46 4.24 3.96
C PHE A 68 -8.08 3.86 5.31
N PRO A 69 -8.14 4.82 6.26
CA PRO A 69 -8.76 4.57 7.56
C PRO A 69 -10.26 4.29 7.42
N TYR A 70 -10.75 3.29 8.17
CA TYR A 70 -12.17 2.90 8.11
C TYR A 70 -12.86 2.88 9.49
N ARG A 71 -12.18 3.36 10.56
CA ARG A 71 -12.80 3.44 11.87
C ARG A 71 -13.88 4.54 11.88
N PRO A 72 -15.15 4.21 12.17
CA PRO A 72 -16.21 5.20 12.24
C PRO A 72 -16.05 6.09 13.49
N ALA A 73 -16.57 7.31 13.42
CA ALA A 73 -16.57 8.24 14.57
C ALA A 73 -17.42 7.71 15.75
N ARG A 74 -18.43 6.89 15.45
CA ARG A 74 -19.25 6.18 16.45
C ARG A 74 -19.26 4.71 16.09
N GLU A 75 -18.93 3.88 17.06
CA GLU A 75 -19.04 2.42 16.93
C GLU A 75 -20.50 2.03 17.14
N GLU A 76 -21.12 1.48 16.11
CA GLU A 76 -22.43 0.85 16.21
C GLU A 76 -22.24 -0.64 16.51
N GLU A 77 -23.02 -1.18 17.40
CA GLU A 77 -23.04 -2.60 17.66
C GLU A 77 -23.45 -3.38 16.40
N GLY A 78 -22.85 -4.54 16.19
CA GLY A 78 -23.17 -5.40 15.05
C GLY A 78 -22.24 -6.60 14.98
N ASN A 79 -22.68 -7.63 14.28
CA ASN A 79 -21.96 -8.88 14.08
C ASN A 79 -21.11 -8.93 12.79
N ILE A 80 -21.04 -7.81 12.07
CA ILE A 80 -20.24 -7.67 10.84
C ILE A 80 -18.99 -6.85 11.16
N ALA A 81 -17.82 -7.29 10.72
CA ALA A 81 -16.58 -6.57 10.89
C ALA A 81 -16.66 -5.15 10.29
N LEU A 82 -16.07 -4.16 10.97
CA LEU A 82 -16.19 -2.74 10.60
C LEU A 82 -15.79 -2.45 9.14
N TYR A 83 -14.73 -3.08 8.66
CA TYR A 83 -14.26 -2.87 7.28
C TYR A 83 -15.24 -3.41 6.21
N ALA A 84 -16.12 -4.34 6.59
CA ALA A 84 -17.08 -4.99 5.69
C ALA A 84 -18.47 -4.34 5.70
N ARG A 85 -18.72 -3.36 6.59
CA ARG A 85 -20.02 -2.68 6.71
C ARG A 85 -20.28 -1.65 5.61
N PRO A 86 -19.25 -0.84 5.19
CA PRO A 86 -19.46 0.13 4.13
C PRO A 86 -19.42 -0.53 2.75
N MET A 87 -19.38 0.30 1.71
CA MET A 87 -19.14 -0.15 0.34
C MET A 87 -17.84 -0.96 0.25
N ASP A 88 -17.81 -1.94 -0.65
CA ASP A 88 -16.64 -2.77 -0.97
C ASP A 88 -15.37 -1.89 -1.11
N TYR A 89 -14.46 -2.04 -0.16
CA TYR A 89 -13.26 -1.21 -0.07
C TYR A 89 -12.34 -1.37 -1.28
N HIS A 90 -12.33 -2.53 -1.95
CA HIS A 90 -11.56 -2.71 -3.18
C HIS A 90 -11.98 -1.70 -4.26
N LYS A 91 -13.30 -1.52 -4.45
CA LYS A 91 -13.85 -0.57 -5.41
C LYS A 91 -13.57 0.88 -5.01
N VAL A 92 -13.68 1.17 -3.71
CA VAL A 92 -13.41 2.50 -3.17
C VAL A 92 -11.95 2.87 -3.37
N ILE A 93 -11.03 2.04 -2.90
CA ILE A 93 -9.59 2.27 -3.00
C ILE A 93 -9.17 2.39 -4.47
N HIS A 94 -9.59 1.43 -5.32
CA HIS A 94 -9.26 1.47 -6.74
C HIS A 94 -9.68 2.79 -7.41
N ARG A 95 -10.87 3.32 -7.08
CA ARG A 95 -11.35 4.60 -7.60
C ARG A 95 -10.46 5.78 -7.16
N TYR A 96 -10.03 5.80 -5.90
CA TYR A 96 -9.12 6.84 -5.41
C TYR A 96 -7.75 6.75 -6.07
N LEU A 97 -7.18 5.54 -6.19
CA LEU A 97 -5.90 5.34 -6.86
C LEU A 97 -5.95 5.78 -8.33
N GLN A 98 -7.03 5.43 -9.05
CA GLN A 98 -7.24 5.87 -10.43
C GLN A 98 -7.31 7.40 -10.53
N LYS A 99 -8.02 8.07 -9.62
CA LYS A 99 -8.11 9.52 -9.61
C LYS A 99 -6.75 10.20 -9.37
N ILE A 100 -5.93 9.63 -8.49
CA ILE A 100 -4.56 10.11 -8.28
C ILE A 100 -3.73 9.95 -9.56
N ILE A 101 -3.82 8.78 -10.21
CA ILE A 101 -3.10 8.48 -11.45
C ILE A 101 -3.52 9.45 -12.57
N GLU A 102 -4.83 9.62 -12.77
CA GLU A 102 -5.36 10.52 -13.81
C GLU A 102 -4.89 11.96 -13.61
N THR A 103 -4.85 12.43 -12.36
CA THR A 103 -4.38 13.77 -12.01
C THR A 103 -2.87 13.92 -12.20
N ALA A 104 -2.10 12.88 -11.87
CA ALA A 104 -0.64 12.92 -11.95
C ALA A 104 -0.11 12.74 -13.40
N ARG A 105 -0.76 11.91 -14.20
CA ARG A 105 -0.30 11.46 -15.53
C ARG A 105 0.13 12.58 -16.46
N PRO A 106 -0.57 13.72 -16.57
CA PRO A 106 -0.14 14.82 -17.45
C PRO A 106 1.23 15.40 -17.11
N SER A 107 1.65 15.30 -15.83
CA SER A 107 2.95 15.80 -15.36
C SER A 107 4.10 14.82 -15.60
N TYR A 108 3.81 13.59 -15.98
CA TYR A 108 4.81 12.52 -16.14
C TYR A 108 4.59 11.72 -17.44
N PRO A 109 4.78 12.39 -18.60
CA PRO A 109 4.59 11.74 -19.90
C PRO A 109 5.60 10.59 -20.05
N GLY A 110 5.11 9.42 -20.47
CA GLY A 110 5.92 8.21 -20.65
C GLY A 110 6.02 7.31 -19.41
N GLU A 111 5.71 7.82 -18.22
CA GLU A 111 5.70 7.01 -17.02
C GLU A 111 4.41 6.17 -16.92
N GLN A 112 4.55 4.99 -16.33
CA GLN A 112 3.46 4.04 -16.17
C GLN A 112 3.04 3.95 -14.70
N PHE A 113 1.75 3.72 -14.50
CA PHE A 113 1.14 3.63 -13.17
C PHE A 113 0.14 2.48 -13.16
N LEU A 114 0.26 1.59 -12.19
CA LEU A 114 -0.61 0.44 -11.99
C LEU A 114 -1.20 0.49 -10.56
N PRO A 115 -2.52 0.69 -10.41
CA PRO A 115 -3.16 0.66 -9.10
C PRO A 115 -3.27 -0.79 -8.61
N LEU A 116 -2.93 -1.02 -7.35
CA LEU A 116 -2.96 -2.31 -6.70
C LEU A 116 -3.77 -2.21 -5.40
N VAL A 117 -4.63 -3.20 -5.19
CA VAL A 117 -5.44 -3.34 -3.97
C VAL A 117 -5.53 -4.83 -3.66
N ASP A 118 -5.17 -5.24 -2.47
CA ASP A 118 -5.34 -6.56 -1.82
C ASP A 118 -5.25 -7.83 -2.72
N THR A 119 -5.87 -7.82 -3.90
CA THR A 119 -5.88 -8.93 -4.87
C THR A 119 -4.59 -9.05 -5.69
N SER A 120 -3.63 -8.16 -5.49
CA SER A 120 -2.32 -8.22 -6.14
C SER A 120 -1.43 -9.29 -5.47
N PRO A 121 -0.39 -9.80 -6.16
CA PRO A 121 0.58 -10.70 -5.54
C PRO A 121 1.45 -10.04 -4.46
N MET A 122 1.44 -8.73 -4.37
CA MET A 122 2.31 -7.98 -3.45
C MET A 122 1.88 -8.15 -1.99
N VAL A 123 2.83 -7.97 -1.08
CA VAL A 123 2.58 -8.03 0.37
C VAL A 123 2.29 -6.60 0.86
N ASP A 124 1.03 -6.17 0.75
CA ASP A 124 0.62 -4.79 1.02
C ASP A 124 1.07 -4.25 2.37
N ARG A 125 0.97 -5.08 3.43
CA ARG A 125 1.44 -4.70 4.78
C ARG A 125 2.94 -4.42 4.82
N TRP A 126 3.73 -5.18 4.06
CA TRP A 126 5.17 -4.92 3.94
C TRP A 126 5.44 -3.63 3.17
N LEU A 127 4.73 -3.38 2.07
CA LEU A 127 4.85 -2.15 1.32
C LEU A 127 4.56 -0.93 2.20
N ALA A 128 3.49 -0.99 2.99
CA ALA A 128 3.13 0.08 3.91
C ALA A 128 4.16 0.27 5.04
N TYR A 129 4.73 -0.82 5.58
CA TYR A 129 5.84 -0.77 6.52
C TYR A 129 7.08 -0.12 5.89
N ALA A 130 7.49 -0.59 4.71
CA ALA A 130 8.65 -0.05 3.99
C ALA A 130 8.48 1.41 3.55
N ALA A 131 7.23 1.85 3.36
CA ALA A 131 6.86 3.24 3.08
C ALA A 131 6.72 4.11 4.33
N GLY A 132 7.10 3.61 5.52
CA GLY A 132 7.07 4.37 6.78
C GLY A 132 5.68 4.67 7.33
N LEU A 133 4.65 3.90 6.91
CA LEU A 133 3.27 4.18 7.28
C LEU A 133 2.80 3.44 8.54
N GLY A 134 3.65 2.62 9.12
CA GLY A 134 3.30 1.88 10.34
C GLY A 134 4.36 0.85 10.70
N PHE A 135 4.08 0.09 11.72
CA PHE A 135 4.91 -1.01 12.22
C PHE A 135 4.07 -2.29 12.36
N PHE A 136 4.72 -3.44 12.46
CA PHE A 136 4.03 -4.71 12.66
C PHE A 136 3.68 -4.93 14.13
N GLY A 137 2.38 -5.11 14.41
CA GLY A 137 1.93 -5.52 15.72
C GLY A 137 2.12 -7.02 15.98
N ARG A 138 1.99 -7.46 17.23
CA ARG A 138 2.02 -8.89 17.60
C ARG A 138 0.90 -9.71 16.93
N ASN A 139 -0.17 -9.06 16.53
CA ASN A 139 -1.28 -9.65 15.74
C ASN A 139 -1.00 -9.73 14.24
N HIS A 140 0.22 -9.43 13.81
CA HIS A 140 0.66 -9.37 12.41
C HIS A 140 -0.08 -8.32 11.54
N CYS A 141 -0.86 -7.42 12.14
CA CYS A 141 -1.42 -6.28 11.44
C CYS A 141 -0.41 -5.14 11.34
N LEU A 142 -0.56 -4.31 10.30
CA LEU A 142 0.08 -3.00 10.27
C LEU A 142 -0.62 -2.09 11.28
N ILE A 143 0.14 -1.40 12.11
CA ILE A 143 -0.35 -0.43 13.08
C ILE A 143 0.19 0.95 12.70
N HIS A 144 -0.72 1.85 12.29
CA HIS A 144 -0.38 3.25 12.05
C HIS A 144 -0.45 4.04 13.37
N PRO A 145 0.47 4.97 13.66
CA PRO A 145 0.49 5.69 14.94
C PRO A 145 -0.81 6.42 15.29
N THR A 146 -1.52 6.95 14.30
CA THR A 146 -2.78 7.67 14.51
C THR A 146 -4.02 6.80 14.34
N TYR A 147 -4.03 5.92 13.35
CA TYR A 147 -5.24 5.16 12.97
C TYR A 147 -5.29 3.75 13.55
N GLY A 148 -4.22 3.32 14.27
CA GLY A 148 -4.11 1.95 14.73
C GLY A 148 -4.11 0.95 13.57
N SER A 149 -4.74 -0.21 13.78
CA SER A 149 -4.90 -1.25 12.75
C SER A 149 -6.16 -1.09 11.90
N PHE A 150 -6.95 -0.01 12.08
CA PHE A 150 -8.18 0.24 11.34
C PHE A 150 -7.91 0.92 9.99
N VAL A 151 -7.04 0.31 9.21
CA VAL A 151 -6.62 0.81 7.88
C VAL A 151 -6.69 -0.32 6.86
N THR A 152 -7.14 0.00 5.65
CA THR A 152 -6.91 -0.79 4.45
C THR A 152 -5.81 -0.14 3.63
N ILE A 153 -5.15 -0.90 2.76
CA ILE A 153 -3.95 -0.47 2.06
C ILE A 153 -4.22 -0.48 0.56
N GLY A 154 -3.86 0.59 -0.10
CA GLY A 154 -3.79 0.65 -1.56
C GLY A 154 -2.42 1.14 -2.00
N SER A 155 -1.96 0.72 -3.16
CA SER A 155 -0.68 1.18 -3.69
C SER A 155 -0.73 1.45 -5.19
N ILE A 156 0.17 2.29 -5.65
CA ILE A 156 0.42 2.56 -7.07
C ILE A 156 1.85 2.10 -7.37
N LEU A 157 1.97 1.04 -8.16
CA LEU A 157 3.26 0.63 -8.71
C LEU A 157 3.56 1.49 -9.92
N THR A 158 4.77 2.02 -10.03
CA THR A 158 5.12 2.98 -11.11
C THR A 158 6.55 2.83 -11.58
N THR A 159 6.78 3.20 -12.84
CA THR A 159 8.12 3.38 -13.40
C THR A 159 8.77 4.69 -12.93
N LEU A 160 8.00 5.59 -12.34
CA LEU A 160 8.49 6.84 -11.77
C LEU A 160 9.39 6.57 -10.57
N SER A 161 10.56 7.19 -10.53
CA SER A 161 11.47 7.09 -9.38
C SER A 161 11.00 8.01 -8.26
N LEU A 162 10.54 7.42 -7.15
CA LEU A 162 10.13 8.12 -5.94
C LEU A 162 11.23 7.97 -4.87
N THR A 163 11.49 9.02 -4.13
CA THR A 163 12.40 8.94 -2.96
C THR A 163 11.73 8.06 -1.89
N PRO A 164 12.33 6.93 -1.51
CA PRO A 164 11.76 6.04 -0.50
C PRO A 164 11.70 6.71 0.87
N ASP A 165 10.67 6.39 1.63
CA ASP A 165 10.62 6.64 3.07
C ASP A 165 11.40 5.58 3.84
N GLN A 166 11.59 5.81 5.12
CA GLN A 166 12.22 4.87 6.03
C GLN A 166 11.15 4.21 6.91
N PRO A 167 11.26 2.90 7.17
CA PRO A 167 10.38 2.24 8.14
C PRO A 167 10.41 2.92 9.51
N LEU A 168 9.27 2.91 10.20
CA LEU A 168 9.21 3.41 11.56
C LEU A 168 9.95 2.46 12.52
N THR A 169 10.68 3.02 13.48
CA THR A 169 11.40 2.29 14.53
C THR A 169 10.52 2.06 15.77
N LEU A 170 9.20 1.93 15.56
CA LEU A 170 8.22 1.68 16.60
C LEU A 170 7.91 0.18 16.71
N ASP A 171 7.55 -0.25 17.90
CA ASP A 171 7.01 -1.56 18.18
C ASP A 171 5.77 -1.46 19.09
N CYS A 172 5.11 -2.56 19.36
CA CYS A 172 3.91 -2.57 20.17
C CYS A 172 4.15 -2.98 21.64
N GLY A 173 5.43 -2.97 22.10
CA GLY A 173 5.81 -3.30 23.47
C GLY A 173 5.77 -4.79 23.83
#